data_3c567937108b0f83ade1b94a6a16091d
#
_entry.id   3c567937108b0f83ade1b94a6a16091d
#
_cell.length_a   1.000
_cell.length_b   1.000
_cell.length_c   1.000
_cell.angle_alpha   90.00
_cell.angle_beta   90.00
_cell.angle_gamma   90.00
#
_symmetry.space_group_name_H-M   'P 1'
#
loop_
_entity.id
_entity.type
_entity.pdbx_description
1 polymer ?
#
loop_
_entity_poly.entity_id
_entity_poly.type
_entity_poly.pdbx_seq_one_letter_code
_entity_poly.pdbx_strand_id
1 'polypeptide(L)'
;MNVIRRRGWEMPESRATPEHLFFNRRSFLGAAAGAAAGLTPGIALAQRITDQPDPTIDLYPGQRNEKFTLDRPITDEKINGNYNNFYEFNSSKNVAKQAQALKIRPWTIKIDGMVEKPMEVGIDDLVRKFPIEERLYRHRCVEAWSMAVPWSGFPLAKLVEMAKPLSSATYLRMETFLDKSIAPGQKQSWFPWPYVEGLTMAEATNELAFLATGAYGKPIAKQHGAPIRLAVPWKYGFKHIKSIVRVSFTDKRPKSYWQDLQDSEYGFWANVNPEVPHPRWSQASEELIGTGERRPTLLFNGYGEQVAGLYKGLEDKERLWA
;
A
#
# COMPACT_ATOMS: atom_id res chain seq x y z
N MET A 1 28.27 48.59 13.17
CA MET A 1 28.09 48.06 11.78
C MET A 1 27.57 46.63 11.95
N ASN A 2 26.26 46.39 11.67
CA ASN A 2 25.67 45.05 11.78
C ASN A 2 25.89 44.31 10.47
N VAL A 3 26.74 43.29 10.49
CA VAL A 3 27.00 42.46 9.31
C VAL A 3 25.92 41.36 9.28
N ILE A 4 24.96 41.51 8.38
CA ILE A 4 23.95 40.44 8.10
C ILE A 4 24.65 39.41 7.23
N ARG A 5 24.96 38.22 7.83
CA ARG A 5 25.40 37.07 7.08
C ARG A 5 24.17 36.33 6.50
N ARG A 6 24.01 36.39 5.16
CA ARG A 6 23.01 35.57 4.46
C ARG A 6 23.37 34.08 4.60
N ARG A 7 22.40 33.26 5.04
CA ARG A 7 22.53 31.82 5.11
C ARG A 7 22.21 31.24 3.73
N GLY A 8 22.96 30.27 3.24
CA GLY A 8 22.89 29.75 1.86
C GLY A 8 21.54 29.14 1.41
N TRP A 9 20.55 29.07 2.31
CA TRP A 9 19.19 28.58 2.07
C TRP A 9 18.14 29.71 2.02
N GLU A 10 18.54 30.96 2.23
CA GLU A 10 17.64 32.13 2.13
C GLU A 10 17.31 32.44 0.68
N MET A 11 16.02 32.37 0.31
CA MET A 11 15.54 32.83 -0.99
C MET A 11 15.12 34.31 -0.92
N PRO A 12 15.40 35.14 -1.96
CA PRO A 12 14.87 36.48 -2.05
C PRO A 12 13.33 36.45 -2.06
N GLU A 13 12.69 37.38 -1.36
CA GLU A 13 11.23 37.50 -1.27
C GLU A 13 10.54 37.61 -2.63
N SER A 14 11.24 38.17 -3.64
CA SER A 14 10.80 38.22 -5.03
C SER A 14 10.65 36.85 -5.72
N ARG A 15 11.17 35.77 -5.12
CA ARG A 15 10.98 34.37 -5.56
C ARG A 15 9.96 33.62 -4.74
N ALA A 16 9.42 34.21 -3.67
CA ALA A 16 8.30 33.63 -2.94
C ALA A 16 7.02 33.77 -3.75
N THR A 17 6.21 32.71 -3.79
CA THR A 17 4.89 32.76 -4.43
C THR A 17 4.03 33.81 -3.71
N PRO A 18 3.49 34.84 -4.38
CA PRO A 18 2.67 35.85 -3.76
C PRO A 18 1.47 35.25 -3.02
N GLU A 19 1.16 35.74 -1.82
CA GLU A 19 0.11 35.22 -0.95
C GLU A 19 -1.28 35.12 -1.62
N HIS A 20 -1.60 36.07 -2.52
CA HIS A 20 -2.86 36.06 -3.28
C HIS A 20 -3.00 34.92 -4.28
N LEU A 21 -1.89 34.30 -4.71
CA LEU A 21 -1.91 33.09 -5.55
C LEU A 21 -2.09 31.82 -4.70
N PHE A 22 -1.74 31.87 -3.40
CA PHE A 22 -1.87 30.77 -2.49
C PHE A 22 -3.30 30.60 -1.94
N PHE A 23 -4.07 31.68 -1.81
CA PHE A 23 -5.37 31.73 -1.15
C PHE A 23 -6.55 32.13 -2.03
N ASN A 24 -6.46 32.00 -3.36
CA ASN A 24 -7.57 32.41 -4.21
C ASN A 24 -8.75 31.41 -4.20
N ARG A 25 -9.45 31.33 -3.05
CA ARG A 25 -10.68 30.53 -2.87
C ARG A 25 -11.84 30.96 -3.79
N ARG A 26 -11.84 32.21 -4.29
CA ARG A 26 -12.90 32.73 -5.16
C ARG A 26 -12.83 32.21 -6.59
N SER A 27 -11.63 31.91 -7.11
CA SER A 27 -11.47 31.29 -8.43
C SER A 27 -11.99 29.84 -8.47
N PHE A 28 -12.02 29.16 -7.32
CA PHE A 28 -12.53 27.79 -7.20
C PHE A 28 -14.06 27.73 -7.28
N LEU A 29 -14.76 28.76 -6.78
CA LEU A 29 -16.23 28.85 -6.81
C LEU A 29 -16.76 29.27 -8.18
N GLY A 30 -16.00 30.04 -8.98
CA GLY A 30 -16.37 30.42 -10.34
C GLY A 30 -16.32 29.28 -11.35
N ALA A 31 -15.44 28.28 -11.15
CA ALA A 31 -15.35 27.11 -12.00
C ALA A 31 -16.47 26.06 -11.74
N ALA A 32 -17.06 26.09 -10.55
CA ALA A 32 -18.16 25.18 -10.19
C ALA A 32 -19.51 25.60 -10.77
N ALA A 33 -19.71 26.89 -11.09
CA ALA A 33 -20.98 27.41 -11.62
C ALA A 33 -21.10 27.27 -13.16
N GLY A 34 -19.99 27.03 -13.87
CA GLY A 34 -19.98 26.86 -15.34
C GLY A 34 -20.22 25.44 -15.84
N ALA A 35 -20.23 24.46 -14.96
CA ALA A 35 -20.32 23.02 -15.34
C ALA A 35 -21.75 22.45 -15.39
N ALA A 36 -22.78 23.26 -15.14
CA ALA A 36 -24.18 22.78 -15.06
C ALA A 36 -24.96 22.72 -16.37
N ALA A 37 -24.37 23.11 -17.49
CA ALA A 37 -25.06 23.10 -18.79
C ALA A 37 -24.24 22.33 -19.83
N GLY A 38 -24.42 21.01 -19.92
CA GLY A 38 -23.84 20.20 -21.01
C GLY A 38 -23.63 18.73 -20.65
N LEU A 39 -24.60 18.05 -20.07
CA LEU A 39 -24.57 16.60 -19.94
C LEU A 39 -24.86 15.91 -21.27
N THR A 40 -23.81 15.45 -21.96
CA THR A 40 -23.96 14.56 -23.12
C THR A 40 -24.33 13.14 -22.67
N PRO A 41 -25.10 12.35 -23.46
CA PRO A 41 -25.55 10.99 -23.11
C PRO A 41 -24.41 10.01 -22.74
N GLY A 42 -23.16 10.28 -23.18
CA GLY A 42 -21.98 9.45 -22.89
C GLY A 42 -21.51 9.52 -21.43
N ILE A 43 -21.75 10.64 -20.71
CA ILE A 43 -21.35 10.80 -19.30
C ILE A 43 -22.28 9.98 -18.39
N ALA A 44 -23.58 9.91 -18.75
CA ALA A 44 -24.55 9.11 -17.99
C ALA A 44 -24.29 7.60 -18.09
N LEU A 45 -23.72 7.14 -19.21
CA LEU A 45 -23.34 5.72 -19.38
C LEU A 45 -22.09 5.36 -18.57
N ALA A 46 -21.11 6.27 -18.51
CA ALA A 46 -19.88 6.07 -17.70
C ALA A 46 -20.18 6.05 -16.20
N GLN A 47 -21.09 6.92 -15.71
CA GLN A 47 -21.55 6.88 -14.32
C GLN A 47 -22.29 5.59 -13.98
N ARG A 48 -23.12 5.06 -14.87
CA ARG A 48 -23.85 3.79 -14.66
C ARG A 48 -22.94 2.57 -14.52
N ILE A 49 -21.74 2.58 -15.11
CA ILE A 49 -20.79 1.46 -15.01
C ILE A 49 -20.05 1.49 -13.65
N THR A 50 -19.91 2.67 -13.03
CA THR A 50 -19.28 2.82 -11.71
C THR A 50 -20.21 2.54 -10.54
N ASP A 51 -21.54 2.51 -10.75
CA ASP A 51 -22.56 2.29 -9.72
C ASP A 51 -23.00 0.83 -9.57
N GLN A 52 -22.38 -0.11 -10.32
CA GLN A 52 -22.63 -1.53 -10.12
C GLN A 52 -22.02 -1.98 -8.78
N PRO A 53 -22.79 -2.67 -7.93
CA PRO A 53 -22.26 -3.23 -6.70
C PRO A 53 -21.08 -4.14 -7.00
N ASP A 54 -20.07 -4.15 -6.12
CA ASP A 54 -18.96 -5.09 -6.24
C ASP A 54 -19.52 -6.54 -6.27
N PRO A 55 -19.16 -7.36 -7.27
CA PRO A 55 -19.70 -8.72 -7.40
C PRO A 55 -19.43 -9.60 -6.17
N THR A 56 -18.48 -9.25 -5.33
CA THR A 56 -18.09 -10.00 -4.12
C THR A 56 -18.62 -9.40 -2.83
N ILE A 57 -19.56 -8.43 -2.91
CA ILE A 57 -20.11 -7.71 -1.73
C ILE A 57 -20.75 -8.65 -0.70
N ASP A 58 -21.30 -9.76 -1.16
CA ASP A 58 -21.95 -10.80 -0.36
C ASP A 58 -20.96 -11.57 0.55
N LEU A 59 -19.65 -11.44 0.32
CA LEU A 59 -18.61 -12.07 1.13
C LEU A 59 -18.21 -11.21 2.35
N TYR A 60 -18.72 -10.00 2.46
CA TYR A 60 -18.38 -9.05 3.52
C TYR A 60 -19.60 -8.72 4.41
N PRO A 61 -19.37 -8.49 5.71
CA PRO A 61 -18.08 -8.60 6.42
C PRO A 61 -17.58 -10.04 6.51
N GLY A 62 -16.25 -10.22 6.41
CA GLY A 62 -15.63 -11.52 6.72
C GLY A 62 -15.74 -11.86 8.21
N GLN A 63 -15.62 -13.12 8.55
CA GLN A 63 -15.61 -13.56 9.95
C GLN A 63 -14.39 -12.98 10.69
N ARG A 64 -14.61 -12.30 11.83
CA ARG A 64 -13.52 -11.82 12.67
C ARG A 64 -12.66 -12.98 13.17
N ASN A 65 -11.35 -12.91 12.93
CA ASN A 65 -10.37 -13.83 13.48
C ASN A 65 -9.81 -13.25 14.79
N GLU A 66 -10.29 -13.76 15.93
CA GLU A 66 -9.98 -13.26 17.27
C GLU A 66 -8.51 -13.45 17.68
N LYS A 67 -7.73 -14.23 16.93
CA LYS A 67 -6.28 -14.36 17.12
C LYS A 67 -5.55 -13.02 16.82
N PHE A 68 -6.10 -12.20 15.93
CA PHE A 68 -5.47 -10.97 15.47
C PHE A 68 -6.21 -9.74 16.06
N THR A 69 -5.90 -9.47 17.32
CA THR A 69 -6.44 -8.32 18.07
C THR A 69 -5.44 -7.17 18.13
N LEU A 70 -5.90 -6.00 18.53
CA LEU A 70 -5.05 -4.80 18.69
C LEU A 70 -5.18 -4.23 20.11
N ASP A 71 -4.11 -3.59 20.55
CA ASP A 71 -3.98 -2.83 21.80
C ASP A 71 -4.50 -1.38 21.68
N ARG A 72 -5.15 -1.06 20.56
CA ARG A 72 -5.58 0.30 20.21
C ARG A 72 -6.89 0.28 19.42
N PRO A 73 -7.67 1.38 19.43
CA PRO A 73 -8.87 1.47 18.63
C PRO A 73 -8.55 1.43 17.13
N ILE A 74 -9.50 0.92 16.34
CA ILE A 74 -9.44 0.96 14.88
C ILE A 74 -9.43 2.43 14.44
N THR A 75 -8.56 2.77 13.50
CA THR A 75 -8.55 4.10 12.88
C THR A 75 -9.85 4.31 12.11
N ASP A 76 -10.49 5.46 12.31
CA ASP A 76 -11.72 5.82 11.60
C ASP A 76 -11.57 5.65 10.09
N GLU A 77 -12.58 5.03 9.46
CA GLU A 77 -12.55 4.72 8.04
C GLU A 77 -12.37 5.95 7.15
N LYS A 78 -13.03 7.06 7.49
CA LYS A 78 -12.96 8.30 6.72
C LYS A 78 -11.58 8.91 6.80
N ILE A 79 -10.90 8.78 7.95
CA ILE A 79 -9.52 9.23 8.13
C ILE A 79 -8.58 8.35 7.30
N ASN A 80 -8.66 7.03 7.46
CA ASN A 80 -7.85 6.08 6.70
C ASN A 80 -8.10 6.23 5.18
N GLY A 81 -9.34 6.38 4.76
CA GLY A 81 -9.72 6.53 3.35
C GLY A 81 -9.18 7.78 2.66
N ASN A 82 -8.79 8.81 3.42
CA ASN A 82 -8.29 10.07 2.89
C ASN A 82 -6.79 10.32 3.15
N TYR A 83 -6.08 9.36 3.75
CA TYR A 83 -4.65 9.48 4.01
C TYR A 83 -3.91 8.26 3.46
N ASN A 84 -3.43 8.34 2.23
CA ASN A 84 -2.88 7.20 1.49
C ASN A 84 -1.60 7.55 0.73
N ASN A 85 -0.68 6.59 0.68
CA ASN A 85 0.42 6.57 -0.28
C ASN A 85 0.02 5.68 -1.46
N PHE A 86 -0.25 6.27 -2.63
CA PHE A 86 -0.55 5.52 -3.84
C PHE A 86 0.09 6.24 -5.02
N TYR A 87 1.41 6.05 -5.15
CA TYR A 87 2.29 6.80 -6.05
C TYR A 87 1.94 6.64 -7.53
N GLU A 88 1.28 5.55 -7.89
CA GLU A 88 0.74 5.32 -9.23
C GLU A 88 -0.19 6.47 -9.66
N PHE A 89 -0.91 7.06 -8.71
CA PHE A 89 -1.83 8.18 -8.97
C PHE A 89 -1.23 9.53 -8.61
N ASN A 90 -0.59 9.65 -7.43
CA ASN A 90 0.00 10.90 -6.97
C ASN A 90 0.96 10.63 -5.79
N SER A 91 1.93 11.51 -5.57
CA SER A 91 2.81 11.52 -4.40
C SER A 91 2.17 12.17 -3.15
N SER A 92 1.01 12.81 -3.29
CA SER A 92 0.25 13.40 -2.17
C SER A 92 -0.49 12.31 -1.37
N LYS A 93 -0.68 12.54 -0.06
CA LYS A 93 -1.53 11.68 0.78
C LYS A 93 -3.01 11.72 0.40
N ASN A 94 -3.47 12.82 -0.17
CA ASN A 94 -4.87 13.02 -0.59
C ASN A 94 -5.09 12.50 -2.02
N VAL A 95 -4.91 11.21 -2.22
CA VAL A 95 -4.96 10.53 -3.52
C VAL A 95 -6.30 9.82 -3.78
N ALA A 96 -7.19 9.79 -2.79
CA ALA A 96 -8.45 9.03 -2.86
C ALA A 96 -9.29 9.36 -4.10
N LYS A 97 -9.39 10.65 -4.46
CA LYS A 97 -10.15 11.10 -5.64
C LYS A 97 -9.53 10.60 -6.94
N GLN A 98 -8.22 10.71 -7.08
CA GLN A 98 -7.51 10.27 -8.30
C GLN A 98 -7.58 8.74 -8.45
N ALA A 99 -7.48 8.00 -7.35
CA ALA A 99 -7.56 6.55 -7.35
C ALA A 99 -8.91 6.00 -7.85
N GLN A 100 -9.99 6.82 -7.88
CA GLN A 100 -11.27 6.40 -8.45
C GLN A 100 -11.21 6.10 -9.95
N ALA A 101 -10.19 6.59 -10.67
CA ALA A 101 -9.94 6.24 -12.08
C ALA A 101 -9.53 4.75 -12.26
N LEU A 102 -9.09 4.07 -11.20
CA LEU A 102 -8.71 2.67 -11.27
C LEU A 102 -9.91 1.79 -11.65
N LYS A 103 -9.75 1.02 -12.73
CA LYS A 103 -10.72 0.01 -13.14
C LYS A 103 -10.37 -1.31 -12.46
N ILE A 104 -11.19 -1.75 -11.52
CA ILE A 104 -10.95 -2.96 -10.72
C ILE A 104 -11.71 -4.19 -11.22
N ARG A 105 -12.49 -4.04 -12.31
CA ARG A 105 -13.20 -5.13 -12.99
C ARG A 105 -13.25 -4.86 -14.50
N PRO A 106 -13.02 -5.88 -15.35
CA PRO A 106 -12.44 -7.18 -14.97
C PRO A 106 -10.99 -7.01 -14.45
N TRP A 107 -10.57 -7.89 -13.54
CA TRP A 107 -9.21 -7.91 -13.00
C TRP A 107 -8.68 -9.33 -12.96
N THR A 108 -7.52 -9.57 -13.54
CA THR A 108 -6.88 -10.88 -13.60
C THR A 108 -5.53 -10.83 -12.90
N ILE A 109 -5.21 -11.89 -12.17
CA ILE A 109 -3.91 -12.07 -11.53
C ILE A 109 -3.20 -13.22 -12.24
N LYS A 110 -2.03 -12.92 -12.80
CA LYS A 110 -1.14 -13.91 -13.37
C LYS A 110 -0.27 -14.53 -12.26
N ILE A 111 -0.24 -15.85 -12.19
CA ILE A 111 0.58 -16.63 -11.25
C ILE A 111 1.53 -17.46 -12.09
N ASP A 112 2.84 -17.20 -11.98
CA ASP A 112 3.85 -17.82 -12.86
C ASP A 112 5.24 -17.96 -12.20
N GLY A 113 6.26 -18.18 -13.03
CA GLY A 113 7.64 -18.42 -12.60
C GLY A 113 7.85 -19.90 -12.25
N MET A 114 8.52 -20.16 -11.13
CA MET A 114 8.86 -21.51 -10.67
C MET A 114 7.65 -22.18 -9.99
N VAL A 115 6.63 -22.52 -10.77
CA VAL A 115 5.41 -23.23 -10.37
C VAL A 115 5.22 -24.47 -11.23
N GLU A 116 4.47 -25.47 -10.75
CA GLU A 116 4.14 -26.68 -11.54
C GLU A 116 3.42 -26.30 -12.84
N LYS A 117 2.47 -25.36 -12.77
CA LYS A 117 1.70 -24.89 -13.92
C LYS A 117 1.36 -23.41 -13.76
N PRO A 118 1.82 -22.53 -14.65
CA PRO A 118 1.37 -21.14 -14.69
C PRO A 118 -0.15 -21.05 -14.91
N MET A 119 -0.77 -20.06 -14.27
CA MET A 119 -2.21 -19.83 -14.36
C MET A 119 -2.54 -18.34 -14.34
N GLU A 120 -3.73 -18.02 -14.86
CA GLU A 120 -4.37 -16.73 -14.68
C GLU A 120 -5.71 -16.93 -13.99
N VAL A 121 -6.03 -16.10 -13.01
CA VAL A 121 -7.26 -16.21 -12.25
C VAL A 121 -7.95 -14.86 -12.16
N GLY A 122 -9.25 -14.81 -12.45
CA GLY A 122 -10.08 -13.65 -12.22
C GLY A 122 -10.18 -13.34 -10.73
N ILE A 123 -10.20 -12.06 -10.37
CA ILE A 123 -10.23 -11.66 -8.96
C ILE A 123 -11.48 -12.19 -8.25
N ASP A 124 -12.63 -12.19 -8.90
CA ASP A 124 -13.89 -12.62 -8.30
C ASP A 124 -13.88 -14.12 -8.00
N ASP A 125 -13.30 -14.92 -8.90
CA ASP A 125 -13.08 -16.35 -8.69
C ASP A 125 -12.08 -16.63 -7.58
N LEU A 126 -10.99 -15.85 -7.54
CA LEU A 126 -9.95 -16.00 -6.51
C LEU A 126 -10.50 -15.69 -5.11
N VAL A 127 -11.25 -14.61 -4.98
CA VAL A 127 -11.81 -14.18 -3.67
C VAL A 127 -12.85 -15.18 -3.19
N ARG A 128 -13.66 -15.76 -4.08
CA ARG A 128 -14.66 -16.79 -3.74
C ARG A 128 -14.06 -18.17 -3.42
N LYS A 129 -12.80 -18.38 -3.82
CA LYS A 129 -12.13 -19.67 -3.61
C LYS A 129 -11.76 -19.93 -2.15
N PHE A 130 -11.54 -18.88 -1.37
CA PHE A 130 -11.08 -18.98 0.01
C PHE A 130 -12.07 -18.34 0.98
N PRO A 131 -12.23 -18.89 2.19
CA PRO A 131 -12.99 -18.22 3.25
C PRO A 131 -12.39 -16.85 3.55
N ILE A 132 -13.23 -15.82 3.55
CA ILE A 132 -12.83 -14.46 3.90
C ILE A 132 -12.92 -14.30 5.41
N GLU A 133 -11.81 -13.93 6.02
CA GLU A 133 -11.73 -13.58 7.43
C GLU A 133 -11.36 -12.11 7.61
N GLU A 134 -11.71 -11.51 8.75
CA GLU A 134 -11.28 -10.17 9.13
C GLU A 134 -10.19 -10.24 10.20
N ARG A 135 -9.11 -9.48 9.98
CA ARG A 135 -7.97 -9.34 10.89
C ARG A 135 -7.72 -7.89 11.27
N LEU A 136 -7.49 -7.63 12.53
CA LEU A 136 -7.04 -6.32 12.98
C LEU A 136 -5.52 -6.25 12.91
N TYR A 137 -5.00 -5.39 12.04
CA TYR A 137 -3.56 -5.19 11.88
C TYR A 137 -3.14 -3.75 12.14
N ARG A 138 -1.97 -3.61 12.79
CA ARG A 138 -1.22 -2.36 12.76
C ARG A 138 -0.65 -2.18 11.36
N HIS A 139 -0.76 -0.97 10.84
CA HIS A 139 -0.11 -0.55 9.60
C HIS A 139 0.86 0.57 9.93
N ARG A 140 2.17 0.33 9.81
CA ARG A 140 3.25 1.25 10.15
C ARG A 140 3.97 1.72 8.90
N CYS A 141 3.87 2.99 8.59
CA CYS A 141 4.61 3.58 7.48
C CYS A 141 6.06 3.91 7.89
N VAL A 142 6.99 3.79 6.96
CA VAL A 142 8.38 4.26 7.17
C VAL A 142 8.45 5.75 7.52
N GLU A 143 7.45 6.54 7.13
CA GLU A 143 7.30 7.97 7.45
C GLU A 143 6.89 8.24 8.91
N ALA A 144 7.02 7.26 9.81
CA ALA A 144 6.76 7.37 11.24
C ALA A 144 5.31 7.70 11.64
N TRP A 145 4.34 7.25 10.86
CA TRP A 145 2.93 7.27 11.23
C TRP A 145 2.32 5.86 11.16
N SER A 146 1.22 5.64 11.85
CA SER A 146 0.54 4.35 11.88
C SER A 146 -0.98 4.46 11.91
N MET A 147 -1.61 3.35 11.52
CA MET A 147 -3.05 3.12 11.56
C MET A 147 -3.34 1.72 12.11
N ALA A 148 -4.53 1.54 12.66
CA ALA A 148 -5.12 0.25 12.99
C ALA A 148 -6.23 -0.04 12.00
N VAL A 149 -6.11 -1.11 11.21
CA VAL A 149 -7.01 -1.37 10.08
C VAL A 149 -7.63 -2.77 10.18
N PRO A 150 -8.97 -2.88 10.08
CA PRO A 150 -9.67 -4.16 9.98
C PRO A 150 -9.66 -4.63 8.52
N TRP A 151 -8.63 -5.40 8.15
CA TRP A 151 -8.53 -5.98 6.81
C TRP A 151 -9.37 -7.24 6.70
N SER A 152 -10.15 -7.37 5.63
CA SER A 152 -10.81 -8.62 5.24
C SER A 152 -10.12 -9.24 4.04
N GLY A 153 -9.99 -10.58 4.03
CA GLY A 153 -9.28 -11.29 2.98
C GLY A 153 -8.92 -12.72 3.39
N PHE A 154 -7.79 -13.21 2.90
CA PHE A 154 -7.33 -14.57 3.18
C PHE A 154 -5.79 -14.64 3.32
N PRO A 155 -5.24 -15.66 4.02
CA PRO A 155 -3.80 -15.84 4.18
C PRO A 155 -3.09 -15.98 2.84
N LEU A 156 -1.95 -15.30 2.65
CA LEU A 156 -1.12 -15.42 1.44
C LEU A 156 -0.68 -16.88 1.22
N ALA A 157 -0.47 -17.65 2.28
CA ALA A 157 -0.16 -19.08 2.22
C ALA A 157 -1.17 -19.87 1.37
N LYS A 158 -2.46 -19.49 1.36
CA LYS A 158 -3.50 -20.16 0.54
C LYS A 158 -3.29 -19.94 -0.96
N LEU A 159 -2.80 -18.78 -1.36
CA LEU A 159 -2.42 -18.53 -2.75
C LEU A 159 -1.15 -19.31 -3.10
N VAL A 160 -0.18 -19.40 -2.18
CA VAL A 160 1.04 -20.20 -2.37
C VAL A 160 0.69 -21.68 -2.53
N GLU A 161 -0.16 -22.25 -1.68
CA GLU A 161 -0.66 -23.63 -1.81
C GLU A 161 -1.33 -23.87 -3.17
N MET A 162 -2.15 -22.94 -3.62
CA MET A 162 -2.83 -23.02 -4.93
C MET A 162 -1.86 -22.98 -6.10
N ALA A 163 -0.82 -22.14 -5.98
CA ALA A 163 0.18 -21.94 -7.03
C ALA A 163 1.12 -23.13 -7.22
N LYS A 164 1.29 -23.96 -6.20
CA LYS A 164 2.21 -25.12 -6.19
C LYS A 164 3.60 -24.78 -6.68
N PRO A 165 4.34 -23.91 -5.94
CA PRO A 165 5.69 -23.56 -6.32
C PRO A 165 6.63 -24.76 -6.27
N LEU A 166 7.62 -24.78 -7.18
CA LEU A 166 8.69 -25.76 -7.14
C LEU A 166 9.53 -25.58 -5.87
N SER A 167 10.11 -26.65 -5.36
CA SER A 167 10.91 -26.63 -4.12
C SER A 167 12.15 -25.72 -4.20
N SER A 168 12.61 -25.40 -5.40
CA SER A 168 13.71 -24.48 -5.67
C SER A 168 13.31 -22.98 -5.66
N ALA A 169 12.00 -22.67 -5.60
CA ALA A 169 11.56 -21.30 -5.45
C ALA A 169 11.81 -20.82 -4.01
N THR A 170 12.61 -19.77 -3.86
CA THR A 170 13.00 -19.20 -2.55
C THR A 170 12.34 -17.86 -2.27
N TYR A 171 11.82 -17.20 -3.31
CA TYR A 171 11.16 -15.90 -3.22
C TYR A 171 9.85 -15.88 -3.97
N LEU A 172 8.97 -15.02 -3.48
CA LEU A 172 7.74 -14.60 -4.14
C LEU A 172 7.89 -13.13 -4.54
N ARG A 173 7.63 -12.84 -5.82
CA ARG A 173 7.67 -11.50 -6.40
C ARG A 173 6.27 -11.08 -6.83
N MET A 174 5.87 -9.86 -6.51
CA MET A 174 4.57 -9.29 -6.87
C MET A 174 4.74 -8.03 -7.68
N GLU A 175 3.83 -7.79 -8.63
CA GLU A 175 3.77 -6.57 -9.44
C GLU A 175 2.38 -5.94 -9.36
N THR A 176 2.34 -4.60 -9.30
CA THR A 176 1.12 -3.82 -9.47
C THR A 176 0.81 -3.62 -10.96
N PHE A 177 -0.38 -3.13 -11.25
CA PHE A 177 -0.78 -2.78 -12.61
C PHE A 177 0.11 -1.68 -13.22
N LEU A 178 0.18 -1.64 -14.55
CA LEU A 178 0.82 -0.55 -15.30
C LEU A 178 -0.16 -0.02 -16.35
N ASP A 179 -0.75 1.14 -16.08
CA ASP A 179 -1.63 1.84 -17.02
C ASP A 179 -1.46 3.35 -16.89
N LYS A 180 -0.57 3.89 -17.70
CA LYS A 180 -0.24 5.32 -17.73
C LYS A 180 -1.42 6.22 -18.16
N SER A 181 -2.49 5.65 -18.72
CA SER A 181 -3.66 6.42 -19.14
C SER A 181 -4.54 6.83 -17.97
N ILE A 182 -4.65 5.98 -16.94
CA ILE A 182 -5.48 6.20 -15.75
C ILE A 182 -4.68 6.58 -14.50
N ALA A 183 -3.39 6.22 -14.45
CA ALA A 183 -2.49 6.42 -13.31
C ALA A 183 -1.35 7.39 -13.70
N PRO A 184 -1.56 8.70 -13.52
CA PRO A 184 -0.63 9.73 -14.02
C PRO A 184 0.74 9.69 -13.34
N GLY A 185 0.85 9.18 -12.11
CA GLY A 185 2.14 8.98 -11.44
C GLY A 185 3.06 8.03 -12.19
N GLN A 186 2.48 7.05 -12.90
CA GLN A 186 3.25 6.10 -13.71
C GLN A 186 3.83 6.70 -15.02
N LYS A 187 3.52 7.96 -15.34
CA LYS A 187 4.16 8.70 -16.44
C LYS A 187 5.54 9.23 -16.06
N GLN A 188 5.85 9.30 -14.78
CA GLN A 188 7.11 9.84 -14.27
C GLN A 188 8.24 8.83 -14.53
N SER A 189 9.14 9.16 -15.45
CA SER A 189 10.17 8.23 -15.98
C SER A 189 11.31 7.95 -15.00
N TRP A 190 11.48 8.75 -13.95
CA TRP A 190 12.49 8.51 -12.91
C TRP A 190 12.06 7.47 -11.86
N PHE A 191 10.80 7.05 -11.87
CA PHE A 191 10.31 5.97 -11.04
C PHE A 191 10.39 4.62 -11.79
N PRO A 192 10.84 3.53 -11.15
CA PRO A 192 11.00 2.21 -11.77
C PRO A 192 9.67 1.44 -11.86
N TRP A 193 8.68 1.96 -12.60
CA TRP A 193 7.40 1.31 -12.82
C TRP A 193 7.50 -0.01 -13.61
N PRO A 194 6.65 -1.02 -13.35
CA PRO A 194 5.61 -1.08 -12.33
C PRO A 194 6.16 -1.20 -10.91
N TYR A 195 5.34 -0.91 -9.90
CA TYR A 195 5.70 -1.17 -8.52
C TYR A 195 5.92 -2.66 -8.31
N VAL A 196 7.07 -3.03 -7.74
CA VAL A 196 7.46 -4.42 -7.48
C VAL A 196 7.76 -4.58 -6.00
N GLU A 197 7.31 -5.69 -5.43
CA GLU A 197 7.68 -6.12 -4.10
C GLU A 197 8.02 -7.60 -4.07
N GLY A 198 8.79 -7.99 -3.05
CA GLY A 198 9.18 -9.37 -2.82
C GLY A 198 9.14 -9.79 -1.36
N LEU A 199 8.90 -11.06 -1.17
CA LEU A 199 9.02 -11.76 0.12
C LEU A 199 9.85 -13.03 -0.07
N THR A 200 10.51 -13.50 0.98
CA THR A 200 10.99 -14.88 1.00
C THR A 200 9.80 -15.83 1.09
N MET A 201 9.98 -17.09 0.70
CA MET A 201 8.91 -18.10 0.85
C MET A 201 8.53 -18.30 2.31
N ALA A 202 9.48 -18.22 3.24
CA ALA A 202 9.21 -18.29 4.69
C ALA A 202 8.33 -17.14 5.17
N GLU A 203 8.54 -15.92 4.66
CA GLU A 203 7.68 -14.76 4.95
C GLU A 203 6.30 -14.89 4.27
N ALA A 204 6.26 -15.34 3.02
CA ALA A 204 5.02 -15.49 2.25
C ALA A 204 4.08 -16.57 2.84
N THR A 205 4.63 -17.58 3.50
CA THR A 205 3.87 -18.65 4.16
C THR A 205 3.67 -18.42 5.66
N ASN A 206 4.22 -17.32 6.22
CA ASN A 206 3.97 -16.96 7.61
C ASN A 206 2.49 -16.61 7.82
N GLU A 207 1.95 -17.00 8.98
CA GLU A 207 0.53 -16.79 9.30
C GLU A 207 0.06 -15.33 9.23
N LEU A 208 0.96 -14.35 9.44
CA LEU A 208 0.64 -12.93 9.37
C LEU A 208 0.56 -12.40 7.93
N ALA A 209 1.16 -13.09 6.94
CA ALA A 209 1.11 -12.65 5.56
C ALA A 209 -0.31 -12.81 4.99
N PHE A 210 -0.92 -11.73 4.53
CA PHE A 210 -2.33 -11.66 4.22
C PHE A 210 -2.60 -10.93 2.93
N LEU A 211 -3.51 -11.45 2.11
CA LEU A 211 -4.04 -10.80 0.93
C LEU A 211 -5.38 -10.16 1.28
N ALA A 212 -5.37 -8.85 1.40
CA ALA A 212 -6.55 -8.08 1.73
C ALA A 212 -7.36 -7.73 0.48
N THR A 213 -8.63 -8.08 0.49
CA THR A 213 -9.64 -7.81 -0.56
C THR A 213 -10.80 -6.97 -0.03
N GLY A 214 -10.81 -6.70 1.27
CA GLY A 214 -11.78 -5.88 1.97
C GLY A 214 -11.15 -5.11 3.14
N ALA A 215 -11.88 -4.13 3.62
CA ALA A 215 -11.60 -3.39 4.84
C ALA A 215 -12.89 -2.79 5.40
N TYR A 216 -12.99 -2.65 6.71
CA TYR A 216 -14.16 -2.05 7.39
C TYR A 216 -15.47 -2.76 7.01
N GLY A 217 -15.44 -4.10 6.88
CA GLY A 217 -16.64 -4.91 6.61
C GLY A 217 -17.19 -4.82 5.19
N LYS A 218 -16.41 -4.33 4.20
CA LYS A 218 -16.82 -4.18 2.80
C LYS A 218 -15.65 -4.39 1.84
N PRO A 219 -15.89 -4.55 0.52
CA PRO A 219 -14.82 -4.61 -0.49
C PRO A 219 -13.84 -3.45 -0.35
N ILE A 220 -12.56 -3.73 -0.60
CA ILE A 220 -11.48 -2.76 -0.40
C ILE A 220 -11.63 -1.54 -1.31
N ALA A 221 -11.47 -0.35 -0.76
CA ALA A 221 -11.52 0.89 -1.52
C ALA A 221 -10.33 1.04 -2.47
N LYS A 222 -10.53 1.70 -3.63
CA LYS A 222 -9.52 1.84 -4.68
C LYS A 222 -8.22 2.47 -4.17
N GLN A 223 -8.30 3.52 -3.35
CA GLN A 223 -7.13 4.18 -2.75
C GLN A 223 -6.37 3.30 -1.75
N HIS A 224 -7.01 2.28 -1.22
CA HIS A 224 -6.36 1.27 -0.37
C HIS A 224 -5.65 0.18 -1.17
N GLY A 225 -5.78 0.16 -2.49
CA GLY A 225 -5.13 -0.81 -3.37
C GLY A 225 -6.04 -1.93 -3.84
N ALA A 226 -7.33 -1.61 -4.13
CA ALA A 226 -8.25 -2.55 -4.74
C ALA A 226 -7.72 -3.11 -6.07
N PRO A 227 -8.20 -4.31 -6.50
CA PRO A 227 -9.12 -5.18 -5.78
C PRO A 227 -8.43 -6.10 -4.76
N ILE A 228 -7.10 -6.15 -4.73
CA ILE A 228 -6.31 -7.00 -3.85
C ILE A 228 -4.96 -6.38 -3.54
N ARG A 229 -4.56 -6.44 -2.28
CA ARG A 229 -3.26 -5.96 -1.81
C ARG A 229 -2.62 -6.88 -0.80
N LEU A 230 -1.31 -6.74 -0.61
CA LEU A 230 -0.57 -7.39 0.45
C LEU A 230 -0.71 -6.63 1.79
N ALA A 231 -0.82 -7.37 2.89
CA ALA A 231 -0.63 -6.89 4.25
C ALA A 231 0.35 -7.81 4.99
N VAL A 232 1.48 -7.24 5.43
CA VAL A 232 2.56 -7.91 6.19
C VAL A 232 2.91 -7.04 7.39
N PRO A 233 2.10 -7.08 8.47
CA PRO A 233 2.02 -6.02 9.47
C PRO A 233 3.31 -5.77 10.26
N TRP A 234 4.28 -6.67 10.24
CA TRP A 234 5.59 -6.50 10.89
C TRP A 234 6.61 -5.70 10.07
N LYS A 235 6.26 -5.38 8.80
CA LYS A 235 7.09 -4.63 7.86
C LYS A 235 6.56 -3.22 7.65
N TYR A 236 7.42 -2.33 7.23
CA TYR A 236 7.01 -0.98 6.84
C TYR A 236 6.01 -1.00 5.67
N GLY A 237 5.09 -0.03 5.68
CA GLY A 237 3.94 0.04 4.78
C GLY A 237 4.27 0.02 3.28
N PHE A 238 5.48 0.41 2.86
CA PHE A 238 5.87 0.34 1.45
C PHE A 238 6.02 -1.10 0.93
N LYS A 239 6.21 -2.09 1.81
CA LYS A 239 6.18 -3.53 1.45
C LYS A 239 4.80 -4.03 1.10
N HIS A 240 3.75 -3.31 1.48
CA HIS A 240 2.36 -3.72 1.31
C HIS A 240 1.84 -3.32 -0.08
N ILE A 241 2.38 -3.95 -1.12
CA ILE A 241 2.04 -3.69 -2.53
C ILE A 241 0.53 -3.72 -2.77
N LYS A 242 0.04 -2.77 -3.58
CA LYS A 242 -1.36 -2.53 -3.92
C LYS A 242 -1.72 -3.03 -5.31
N SER A 243 -3.00 -3.34 -5.54
CA SER A 243 -3.55 -3.59 -6.87
C SER A 243 -2.71 -4.60 -7.67
N ILE A 244 -2.50 -5.75 -7.07
CA ILE A 244 -1.62 -6.81 -7.59
C ILE A 244 -2.21 -7.41 -8.86
N VAL A 245 -1.39 -7.49 -9.93
CA VAL A 245 -1.74 -8.14 -11.21
C VAL A 245 -0.89 -9.38 -11.49
N ARG A 246 0.24 -9.55 -10.79
CA ARG A 246 1.12 -10.70 -11.00
C ARG A 246 1.78 -11.15 -9.72
N VAL A 247 1.87 -12.46 -9.55
CA VAL A 247 2.61 -13.15 -8.50
C VAL A 247 3.53 -14.16 -9.16
N SER A 248 4.85 -14.00 -9.01
CA SER A 248 5.86 -14.87 -9.63
C SER A 248 6.72 -15.53 -8.57
N PHE A 249 6.95 -16.82 -8.70
CA PHE A 249 7.85 -17.59 -7.84
C PHE A 249 9.23 -17.68 -8.49
N THR A 250 10.31 -17.46 -7.72
CA THR A 250 11.67 -17.35 -8.26
C THR A 250 12.72 -17.79 -7.25
N ASP A 251 13.86 -18.22 -7.73
CA ASP A 251 15.07 -18.49 -6.94
C ASP A 251 15.95 -17.25 -6.72
N LYS A 252 15.66 -16.16 -7.44
CA LYS A 252 16.40 -14.90 -7.37
C LYS A 252 15.66 -13.88 -6.50
N ARG A 253 16.38 -13.25 -5.56
CA ARG A 253 15.82 -12.19 -4.72
C ARG A 253 15.33 -11.02 -5.59
N PRO A 254 14.03 -10.69 -5.55
CA PRO A 254 13.51 -9.53 -6.28
C PRO A 254 14.07 -8.23 -5.73
N LYS A 255 14.39 -7.29 -6.61
CA LYS A 255 14.65 -5.91 -6.21
C LYS A 255 13.32 -5.20 -6.03
N SER A 256 13.06 -4.65 -4.86
CA SER A 256 11.82 -3.93 -4.59
C SER A 256 11.83 -2.53 -5.22
N TYR A 257 10.65 -1.96 -5.43
CA TYR A 257 10.48 -0.64 -6.05
C TYR A 257 11.30 0.46 -5.37
N TRP A 258 11.19 0.58 -4.05
CA TRP A 258 11.93 1.60 -3.30
C TRP A 258 13.43 1.31 -3.22
N GLN A 259 13.81 0.03 -3.13
CA GLN A 259 15.22 -0.36 -3.22
C GLN A 259 15.81 -0.02 -4.60
N ASP A 260 15.03 -0.15 -5.68
CA ASP A 260 15.50 0.21 -7.03
C ASP A 260 15.62 1.73 -7.21
N LEU A 261 14.73 2.48 -6.57
CA LEU A 261 14.73 3.95 -6.61
C LEU A 261 15.86 4.54 -5.75
N GLN A 262 16.08 4.01 -4.53
CA GLN A 262 17.00 4.60 -3.55
C GLN A 262 17.46 3.55 -2.52
N ASP A 263 18.41 2.71 -2.89
CA ASP A 263 18.92 1.59 -2.09
C ASP A 263 19.67 2.02 -0.82
N SER A 264 20.16 3.26 -0.76
CA SER A 264 20.75 3.84 0.45
C SER A 264 19.76 4.00 1.59
N GLU A 265 18.47 4.21 1.30
CA GLU A 265 17.40 4.41 2.28
C GLU A 265 16.49 3.19 2.45
N TYR A 266 16.30 2.38 1.40
CA TYR A 266 15.32 1.29 1.38
C TYR A 266 15.96 -0.04 1.00
N GLY A 267 15.65 -1.08 1.76
CA GLY A 267 16.13 -2.44 1.54
C GLY A 267 15.01 -3.43 1.18
N PHE A 268 15.41 -4.67 0.97
CA PHE A 268 14.49 -5.76 0.65
C PHE A 268 13.59 -6.14 1.84
N TRP A 269 14.16 -6.22 3.03
CA TRP A 269 13.47 -6.78 4.20
C TRP A 269 12.47 -5.81 4.82
N ALA A 270 12.86 -4.57 5.06
CA ALA A 270 12.02 -3.47 5.54
C ALA A 270 11.20 -3.80 6.79
N ASN A 271 11.78 -4.54 7.74
CA ASN A 271 11.14 -4.84 9.01
C ASN A 271 11.13 -3.60 9.91
N VAL A 272 10.08 -3.43 10.68
CA VAL A 272 9.97 -2.29 11.60
C VAL A 272 10.93 -2.45 12.77
N ASN A 273 11.82 -1.48 12.96
CA ASN A 273 12.73 -1.41 14.12
C ASN A 273 12.83 0.03 14.64
N PRO A 274 12.45 0.29 15.92
CA PRO A 274 12.56 1.61 16.54
C PRO A 274 14.00 2.11 16.71
N GLU A 275 14.99 1.20 16.80
CA GLU A 275 16.40 1.54 17.08
C GLU A 275 17.19 1.88 15.81
N VAL A 276 16.66 1.54 14.64
CA VAL A 276 17.29 1.83 13.34
C VAL A 276 16.59 3.00 12.68
N PRO A 277 17.16 4.21 12.71
CA PRO A 277 16.54 5.40 12.13
C PRO A 277 16.53 5.31 10.58
N HIS A 278 15.56 5.94 9.97
CA HIS A 278 15.66 6.33 8.57
C HIS A 278 16.73 7.43 8.42
N PRO A 279 17.49 7.53 7.33
CA PRO A 279 18.51 8.56 7.17
C PRO A 279 18.04 10.00 7.42
N ARG A 280 16.74 10.26 7.25
CA ARG A 280 16.13 11.60 7.35
C ARG A 280 15.30 11.84 8.61
N TRP A 281 14.91 10.79 9.35
CA TRP A 281 14.08 10.91 10.57
C TRP A 281 14.22 9.70 11.49
N SER A 282 13.76 9.87 12.73
CA SER A 282 13.75 8.81 13.74
C SER A 282 12.61 7.83 13.52
N GLN A 283 12.85 6.56 13.83
CA GLN A 283 11.84 5.51 13.87
C GLN A 283 11.40 5.14 15.30
N ALA A 284 11.95 5.80 16.31
CA ALA A 284 11.71 5.46 17.72
C ALA A 284 10.26 5.65 18.17
N SER A 285 9.51 6.52 17.50
CA SER A 285 8.09 6.76 17.79
C SER A 285 7.26 6.87 16.52
N GLU A 286 5.96 6.64 16.66
CA GLU A 286 4.98 6.73 15.59
C GLU A 286 3.83 7.66 15.99
N GLU A 287 3.27 8.36 15.01
CA GLU A 287 2.08 9.17 15.15
C GLU A 287 0.84 8.36 14.73
N LEU A 288 -0.17 8.28 15.59
CA LEU A 288 -1.46 7.67 15.25
C LEU A 288 -2.25 8.65 14.38
N ILE A 289 -2.46 8.28 13.12
CA ILE A 289 -3.25 9.10 12.20
C ILE A 289 -4.68 9.20 12.70
N GLY A 290 -5.18 10.44 12.78
CA GLY A 290 -6.51 10.78 13.24
C GLY A 290 -6.56 11.38 14.64
N THR A 291 -5.70 10.94 15.56
CA THR A 291 -5.60 11.52 16.90
C THR A 291 -4.38 12.42 17.06
N GLY A 292 -3.33 12.22 16.28
CA GLY A 292 -2.04 12.89 16.43
C GLY A 292 -1.23 12.39 17.65
N GLU A 293 -1.75 11.42 18.40
CA GLU A 293 -1.05 10.82 19.53
C GLU A 293 0.25 10.16 19.08
N ARG A 294 1.34 10.40 19.80
CA ARG A 294 2.62 9.73 19.54
C ARG A 294 2.82 8.59 20.54
N ARG A 295 3.29 7.46 20.00
CA ARG A 295 3.60 6.26 20.78
C ARG A 295 5.00 5.76 20.45
N PRO A 296 5.67 5.03 21.36
CA PRO A 296 6.87 4.28 21.02
C PRO A 296 6.58 3.28 19.90
N THR A 297 7.45 3.20 18.91
CA THR A 297 7.41 2.16 17.90
C THR A 297 7.84 0.82 18.50
N LEU A 298 7.16 -0.25 18.17
CA LEU A 298 7.49 -1.60 18.62
C LEU A 298 8.34 -2.34 17.56
N LEU A 299 9.32 -3.10 18.02
CA LEU A 299 10.11 -3.98 17.16
C LEU A 299 9.17 -4.92 16.38
N PHE A 300 9.39 -5.11 15.07
CA PHE A 300 8.49 -5.83 14.17
C PHE A 300 7.04 -5.32 14.26
N ASN A 301 6.86 -4.03 14.57
CA ASN A 301 5.54 -3.44 14.78
C ASN A 301 4.70 -4.17 15.86
N GLY A 302 5.37 -4.83 16.81
CA GLY A 302 4.75 -5.61 17.88
C GLY A 302 4.36 -7.04 17.51
N TYR A 303 4.87 -7.57 16.39
CA TYR A 303 4.62 -8.95 15.93
C TYR A 303 5.85 -9.85 16.07
N GLY A 304 6.78 -9.49 16.95
CA GLY A 304 8.06 -10.21 17.12
C GLY A 304 7.91 -11.69 17.45
N GLU A 305 6.93 -12.07 18.27
CA GLU A 305 6.68 -13.47 18.64
C GLU A 305 6.39 -14.36 17.41
N GLN A 306 5.72 -13.82 16.39
CA GLN A 306 5.32 -14.57 15.19
C GLN A 306 6.41 -14.57 14.10
N VAL A 307 7.35 -13.60 14.12
CA VAL A 307 8.23 -13.40 12.95
C VAL A 307 9.71 -13.34 13.27
N ALA A 308 10.15 -13.08 14.52
CA ALA A 308 11.57 -12.93 14.84
C ALA A 308 12.39 -14.18 14.44
N GLY A 309 11.80 -15.37 14.59
CA GLY A 309 12.42 -16.64 14.19
C GLY A 309 12.78 -16.75 12.69
N LEU A 310 12.08 -15.99 11.82
CA LEU A 310 12.36 -15.96 10.37
C LEU A 310 13.73 -15.34 10.04
N TYR A 311 14.26 -14.51 10.92
CA TYR A 311 15.46 -13.69 10.69
C TYR A 311 16.66 -14.18 11.48
N LYS A 312 16.51 -15.21 12.30
CA LYS A 312 17.59 -15.77 13.11
C LYS A 312 18.78 -16.22 12.24
N GLY A 313 19.96 -15.66 12.51
CA GLY A 313 21.21 -15.92 11.79
C GLY A 313 21.36 -15.14 10.48
N LEU A 314 20.48 -14.15 10.23
CA LEU A 314 20.56 -13.19 9.13
C LEU A 314 21.04 -11.81 9.61
N GLU A 315 21.09 -11.55 10.92
CA GLU A 315 21.27 -10.24 11.53
C GLU A 315 22.59 -9.55 11.10
N ASP A 316 23.67 -10.33 10.98
CA ASP A 316 24.98 -9.86 10.56
C ASP A 316 25.23 -9.94 9.03
N LYS A 317 24.30 -10.53 8.29
CA LYS A 317 24.47 -10.82 6.86
C LYS A 317 23.57 -9.98 5.97
N GLU A 318 22.48 -9.47 6.52
CA GLU A 318 21.40 -8.82 5.78
C GLU A 318 20.99 -7.49 6.42
N ARG A 319 20.61 -6.54 5.60
CA ARG A 319 20.04 -5.28 6.04
C ARG A 319 18.55 -5.46 6.34
N LEU A 320 18.23 -5.95 7.54
CA LEU A 320 16.88 -6.39 7.92
C LEU A 320 15.86 -5.25 8.12
N TRP A 321 16.34 -4.02 8.37
CA TRP A 321 15.55 -2.94 8.98
C TRP A 321 15.26 -1.76 8.05
N ALA A 322 15.59 -1.79 6.80
CA ALA A 322 15.41 -0.65 5.90
C ALA A 322 14.70 -1.03 4.62
#